data_dce0162b3dad567901f9b3f824e249fa
#
_entry.id   dce0162b3dad567901f9b3f824e249fa
#
_cell.length_a   1.000
_cell.length_b   1.000
_cell.length_c   1.000
_cell.angle_alpha   90.00
_cell.angle_beta   90.00
_cell.angle_gamma   90.00
#
_symmetry.space_group_name_H-M   'P 1'
#
loop_
_entity.id
_entity.type
_entity.pdbx_description
1 polymer ?
#
loop_
_entity_poly.entity_id
_entity_poly.type
_entity_poly.pdbx_seq_one_letter_code
_entity_poly.pdbx_strand_id
1 'polypeptide(L)'
;MTEVVPETEYQSLHHFTTHSPWEHRRVMDQIALDADRLLGGSPDSALVIDESSLPKKGRKSVGVARQWCGRLGKVDNCQVGVYASLVLGSSVTLADYRLYLPQEWIDDRKRCKSAGVPDEITFKSKSQLALDIVHHARSIGIRYAWVGVDGGYGKEPQFLKTLDDQGEQFVADVHKNQSIYLEDPCPYIPEKQGAKGRHPSLHKTDTPPMTVAKWASEQPENAWQRITTRDSTKGRLQVDILTRRVWVWLDKKQCVRKWHLMVRRECDSQQTIKYSLSNAPAETSPERLAYMQGQRFFVERSFQDAKGTAGMDHYQVRGWLAWHHHMTMVMMSMLFLLETRTEQKDSYPLLSCPDIA
;
A
#
# COMPACT_ATOMS: atom_id res chain seq x y z
N MET A 1 0.62 -13.09 27.21
CA MET A 1 1.99 -12.69 27.61
C MET A 1 2.33 -13.15 29.03
N THR A 2 1.57 -12.81 30.06
CA THR A 2 1.82 -13.25 31.44
C THR A 2 1.78 -14.77 31.63
N GLU A 3 1.08 -15.50 30.80
CA GLU A 3 1.03 -16.98 30.81
C GLU A 3 2.29 -17.63 30.20
N VAL A 4 3.01 -16.87 29.36
CA VAL A 4 4.17 -17.38 28.59
C VAL A 4 5.50 -16.90 29.16
N VAL A 5 5.51 -15.71 29.80
CA VAL A 5 6.71 -15.11 30.39
C VAL A 5 6.62 -15.20 31.90
N PRO A 6 7.37 -16.12 32.55
CA PRO A 6 7.38 -16.23 34.01
C PRO A 6 7.77 -14.92 34.69
N GLU A 7 7.24 -14.68 35.90
CA GLU A 7 7.57 -13.52 36.75
C GLU A 7 7.10 -12.15 36.22
N THR A 8 6.26 -12.11 35.16
CA THR A 8 5.75 -10.85 34.61
C THR A 8 4.38 -10.53 35.21
N GLU A 9 4.23 -9.33 35.80
CA GLU A 9 2.95 -8.87 36.32
C GLU A 9 2.10 -8.27 35.20
N TYR A 10 0.81 -8.66 35.13
CA TYR A 10 -0.16 -8.13 34.18
C TYR A 10 -0.23 -6.60 34.21
N GLN A 11 -0.24 -5.99 35.41
CA GLN A 11 -0.36 -4.54 35.57
C GLN A 11 0.83 -3.80 34.93
N SER A 12 2.05 -4.32 35.12
CA SER A 12 3.27 -3.74 34.56
C SER A 12 3.26 -3.80 33.02
N LEU A 13 2.89 -4.94 32.45
CA LEU A 13 2.77 -5.09 30.99
C LEU A 13 1.65 -4.21 30.41
N HIS A 14 0.52 -4.15 31.08
CA HIS A 14 -0.59 -3.28 30.68
C HIS A 14 -0.18 -1.81 30.72
N HIS A 15 0.52 -1.36 31.79
CA HIS A 15 1.04 0.00 31.88
C HIS A 15 2.04 0.30 30.77
N PHE A 16 3.00 -0.61 30.52
CA PHE A 16 4.00 -0.47 29.47
C PHE A 16 3.35 -0.27 28.09
N THR A 17 2.31 -1.03 27.76
CA THR A 17 1.65 -0.97 26.46
C THR A 17 0.67 0.19 26.32
N THR A 18 0.16 0.77 27.42
CA THR A 18 -0.95 1.74 27.36
C THR A 18 -0.59 3.13 27.83
N HIS A 19 0.32 3.27 28.82
CA HIS A 19 0.54 4.53 29.54
C HIS A 19 2.01 4.95 29.63
N SER A 20 2.96 4.03 29.48
CA SER A 20 4.38 4.38 29.54
C SER A 20 4.76 5.40 28.47
N PRO A 21 5.58 6.42 28.81
CA PRO A 21 5.85 7.55 27.92
C PRO A 21 6.95 7.30 26.90
N TRP A 22 7.16 6.06 26.44
CA TRP A 22 8.16 5.80 25.41
C TRP A 22 7.66 6.26 24.02
N GLU A 23 8.58 6.79 23.24
CA GLU A 23 8.28 7.38 21.94
C GLU A 23 8.21 6.31 20.86
N HIS A 24 7.01 5.85 20.54
CA HIS A 24 6.79 4.82 19.53
C HIS A 24 7.42 5.17 18.17
N ARG A 25 7.45 6.45 17.78
CA ARG A 25 8.01 6.86 16.47
C ARG A 25 9.49 6.52 16.35
N ARG A 26 10.31 6.79 17.38
CA ARG A 26 11.73 6.47 17.35
C ARG A 26 12.00 4.96 17.27
N VAL A 27 11.19 4.17 17.99
CA VAL A 27 11.28 2.70 17.91
C VAL A 27 10.89 2.21 16.53
N MET A 28 9.82 2.74 15.95
CA MET A 28 9.41 2.41 14.58
C MET A 28 10.49 2.74 13.55
N ASP A 29 11.12 3.92 13.67
CA ASP A 29 12.19 4.33 12.76
C ASP A 29 13.39 3.40 12.84
N GLN A 30 13.76 2.96 14.04
CA GLN A 30 14.82 1.97 14.22
C GLN A 30 14.44 0.62 13.60
N ILE A 31 13.22 0.13 13.82
CA ILE A 31 12.70 -1.11 13.21
C ILE A 31 12.75 -1.01 11.67
N ALA A 32 12.33 0.12 11.11
CA ALA A 32 12.37 0.35 9.66
C ALA A 32 13.81 0.34 9.11
N LEU A 33 14.76 0.95 9.82
CA LEU A 33 16.19 0.95 9.45
C LEU A 33 16.79 -0.46 9.55
N ASP A 34 16.43 -1.25 10.56
CA ASP A 34 16.88 -2.62 10.70
C ASP A 34 16.28 -3.52 9.59
N ALA A 35 15.00 -3.31 9.25
CA ALA A 35 14.38 -3.96 8.09
C ALA A 35 15.07 -3.57 6.77
N ASP A 36 15.49 -2.29 6.61
CA ASP A 36 16.22 -1.82 5.44
C ASP A 36 17.60 -2.49 5.30
N ARG A 37 18.29 -2.83 6.38
CA ARG A 37 19.56 -3.58 6.31
C ARG A 37 19.37 -4.96 5.68
N LEU A 38 18.21 -5.58 5.87
CA LEU A 38 17.89 -6.91 5.35
C LEU A 38 17.27 -6.86 3.95
N LEU A 39 16.43 -5.89 3.68
CA LEU A 39 15.58 -5.86 2.48
C LEU A 39 15.83 -4.66 1.57
N GLY A 40 16.54 -3.63 2.04
CA GLY A 40 16.79 -2.40 1.29
C GLY A 40 18.00 -2.46 0.37
N GLY A 41 18.12 -1.45 -0.50
CA GLY A 41 19.30 -1.23 -1.36
C GLY A 41 19.38 -2.08 -2.61
N SER A 42 18.46 -3.02 -2.81
CA SER A 42 18.35 -3.81 -4.05
C SER A 42 17.43 -3.10 -5.05
N PRO A 43 17.67 -3.22 -6.37
CA PRO A 43 16.68 -2.79 -7.38
C PRO A 43 15.35 -3.55 -7.26
N ASP A 44 15.35 -4.69 -6.57
CA ASP A 44 14.15 -5.51 -6.32
C ASP A 44 13.41 -5.12 -5.05
N SER A 45 13.98 -4.24 -4.22
CA SER A 45 13.32 -3.76 -3.00
C SER A 45 12.14 -2.85 -3.30
N ALA A 46 11.02 -3.11 -2.64
CA ALA A 46 9.80 -2.33 -2.80
C ALA A 46 9.25 -1.85 -1.46
N LEU A 47 8.69 -0.64 -1.45
CA LEU A 47 7.81 -0.16 -0.38
C LEU A 47 6.37 -0.36 -0.82
N VAL A 48 5.71 -1.41 -0.32
CA VAL A 48 4.33 -1.74 -0.71
C VAL A 48 3.38 -1.20 0.34
N ILE A 49 2.44 -0.34 -0.09
CA ILE A 49 1.49 0.34 0.79
C ILE A 49 0.10 -0.22 0.56
N ASP A 50 -0.57 -0.54 1.66
CA ASP A 50 -1.96 -0.99 1.65
C ASP A 50 -2.63 -0.67 2.98
N GLU A 51 -3.94 -0.81 3.05
CA GLU A 51 -4.70 -0.61 4.27
C GLU A 51 -5.11 -1.92 4.93
N SER A 52 -5.14 -1.92 6.24
CA SER A 52 -5.70 -3.03 7.00
C SER A 52 -6.73 -2.55 7.99
N SER A 53 -7.86 -3.27 8.04
CA SER A 53 -8.99 -2.95 8.92
C SER A 53 -9.10 -3.95 10.06
N LEU A 54 -9.44 -3.42 11.25
CA LEU A 54 -9.65 -4.17 12.47
C LEU A 54 -11.11 -3.98 12.93
N PRO A 55 -12.00 -4.97 12.77
CA PRO A 55 -13.38 -4.89 13.24
C PRO A 55 -13.45 -4.61 14.74
N LYS A 56 -14.37 -3.74 15.16
CA LYS A 56 -14.60 -3.38 16.56
C LYS A 56 -16.08 -3.38 16.88
N LYS A 57 -16.46 -3.86 18.08
CA LYS A 57 -17.85 -3.86 18.54
C LYS A 57 -18.28 -2.50 19.12
N GLY A 58 -17.36 -1.79 19.78
CA GLY A 58 -17.63 -0.53 20.47
C GLY A 58 -17.35 0.71 19.62
N ARG A 59 -17.70 1.89 20.15
CA ARG A 59 -17.50 3.19 19.49
C ARG A 59 -16.38 4.05 20.10
N LYS A 60 -15.70 3.55 21.15
CA LYS A 60 -14.74 4.35 21.94
C LYS A 60 -13.28 4.16 21.51
N SER A 61 -12.95 3.13 20.71
CA SER A 61 -11.58 2.95 20.21
C SER A 61 -11.25 4.06 19.23
N VAL A 62 -10.05 4.63 19.35
CA VAL A 62 -9.57 5.72 18.49
C VAL A 62 -9.69 5.36 17.01
N GLY A 63 -10.23 6.25 16.18
CA GLY A 63 -10.40 6.04 14.73
C GLY A 63 -11.52 5.06 14.33
N VAL A 64 -12.29 4.50 15.28
CA VAL A 64 -13.37 3.58 14.97
C VAL A 64 -14.56 4.32 14.34
N ALA A 65 -15.05 3.82 13.22
CA ALA A 65 -16.19 4.36 12.49
C ALA A 65 -16.86 3.27 11.63
N ARG A 66 -18.05 3.54 11.13
CA ARG A 66 -18.66 2.74 10.06
C ARG A 66 -18.00 3.10 8.72
N GLN A 67 -17.11 2.26 8.27
CA GLN A 67 -16.33 2.45 7.06
C GLN A 67 -16.08 1.11 6.37
N TRP A 68 -15.51 1.14 5.17
CA TRP A 68 -15.16 -0.10 4.47
C TRP A 68 -14.19 -0.94 5.29
N CYS A 69 -14.60 -2.14 5.62
CA CYS A 69 -13.79 -3.13 6.34
C CYS A 69 -13.35 -4.22 5.36
N GLY A 70 -12.13 -4.10 4.84
CA GLY A 70 -11.58 -5.05 3.84
C GLY A 70 -11.60 -6.50 4.33
N ARG A 71 -11.34 -6.73 5.63
CA ARG A 71 -11.43 -8.08 6.22
C ARG A 71 -12.81 -8.72 6.11
N LEU A 72 -13.88 -7.92 6.15
CA LEU A 72 -15.26 -8.40 6.10
C LEU A 72 -15.89 -8.22 4.71
N GLY A 73 -15.22 -7.54 3.78
CA GLY A 73 -15.74 -7.24 2.45
C GLY A 73 -17.01 -6.37 2.44
N LYS A 74 -17.26 -5.59 3.51
CA LYS A 74 -18.44 -4.75 3.66
C LYS A 74 -18.17 -3.50 4.50
N VAL A 75 -19.09 -2.55 4.49
CA VAL A 75 -19.08 -1.42 5.44
C VAL A 75 -19.48 -1.94 6.81
N ASP A 76 -18.58 -1.80 7.79
CA ASP A 76 -18.81 -2.20 9.17
C ASP A 76 -18.06 -1.29 10.14
N ASN A 77 -18.29 -1.48 11.45
CA ASN A 77 -17.63 -0.73 12.50
C ASN A 77 -16.19 -1.23 12.68
N CYS A 78 -15.22 -0.47 12.22
CA CYS A 78 -13.82 -0.87 12.25
C CYS A 78 -12.86 0.32 12.42
N GLN A 79 -11.65 0.03 12.85
CA GLN A 79 -10.48 0.90 12.70
C GLN A 79 -9.77 0.57 11.41
N VAL A 80 -9.15 1.56 10.77
CA VAL A 80 -8.34 1.37 9.57
C VAL A 80 -6.98 2.02 9.79
N GLY A 81 -5.93 1.27 9.51
CA GLY A 81 -4.57 1.80 9.41
C GLY A 81 -4.07 1.67 7.97
N VAL A 82 -3.26 2.64 7.54
CA VAL A 82 -2.45 2.60 6.33
C VAL A 82 -1.07 2.10 6.74
N TYR A 83 -0.58 1.07 6.09
CA TYR A 83 0.67 0.40 6.41
C TYR A 83 1.59 0.35 5.21
N ALA A 84 2.88 0.39 5.45
CA ALA A 84 3.89 0.08 4.47
C ALA A 84 4.67 -1.16 4.88
N SER A 85 4.90 -2.04 3.92
CA SER A 85 5.79 -3.19 4.06
C SER A 85 7.01 -2.99 3.17
N LEU A 86 8.20 -3.30 3.68
CA LEU A 86 9.40 -3.43 2.87
C LEU A 86 9.47 -4.87 2.36
N VAL A 87 9.64 -5.02 1.04
CA VAL A 87 9.54 -6.31 0.34
C VAL A 87 10.79 -6.52 -0.52
N LEU A 88 11.37 -7.71 -0.45
CA LEU A 88 12.43 -8.18 -1.35
C LEU A 88 12.22 -9.66 -1.69
N GLY A 89 11.78 -9.94 -2.91
CA GLY A 89 11.42 -11.29 -3.31
C GLY A 89 10.28 -11.84 -2.46
N SER A 90 10.51 -12.94 -1.74
CA SER A 90 9.53 -13.53 -0.82
C SER A 90 9.63 -13.04 0.63
N SER A 91 10.61 -12.20 0.92
CA SER A 91 10.85 -11.64 2.26
C SER A 91 10.09 -10.33 2.41
N VAL A 92 9.38 -10.19 3.52
CA VAL A 92 8.54 -9.01 3.80
C VAL A 92 8.43 -8.76 5.29
N THR A 93 8.43 -7.49 5.68
CA THR A 93 8.07 -7.04 7.04
C THR A 93 7.41 -5.68 7.00
N LEU A 94 6.64 -5.35 8.05
CA LEU A 94 6.07 -4.00 8.20
C LEU A 94 7.18 -2.99 8.48
N ALA A 95 7.17 -1.85 7.78
CA ALA A 95 8.17 -0.79 7.90
C ALA A 95 7.59 0.53 8.44
N ASP A 96 6.33 0.81 8.22
CA ASP A 96 5.65 2.01 8.78
C ASP A 96 4.14 1.82 8.83
N TYR A 97 3.46 2.66 9.61
CA TYR A 97 2.00 2.72 9.64
C TYR A 97 1.48 4.11 10.01
N ARG A 98 0.22 4.38 9.65
CA ARG A 98 -0.54 5.55 10.10
C ARG A 98 -1.96 5.12 10.45
N LEU A 99 -2.49 5.58 11.60
CA LEU A 99 -3.91 5.39 11.91
C LEU A 99 -4.75 6.38 11.10
N TYR A 100 -5.73 5.86 10.37
CA TYR A 100 -6.71 6.70 9.69
C TYR A 100 -7.77 7.18 10.67
N LEU A 101 -7.90 8.51 10.78
CA LEU A 101 -8.98 9.17 11.53
C LEU A 101 -10.00 9.72 10.53
N PRO A 102 -11.21 9.14 10.45
CA PRO A 102 -12.28 9.70 9.63
C PRO A 102 -12.63 11.14 10.02
N GLN A 103 -13.20 11.92 9.08
CA GLN A 103 -13.55 13.32 9.29
C GLN A 103 -14.41 13.52 10.55
N GLU A 104 -15.37 12.62 10.80
CA GLU A 104 -16.23 12.65 11.99
C GLU A 104 -15.46 12.56 13.33
N TRP A 105 -14.26 11.98 13.34
CA TRP A 105 -13.38 12.00 14.49
C TRP A 105 -12.70 13.35 14.66
N ILE A 106 -12.17 13.89 13.59
CA ILE A 106 -11.45 15.17 13.60
C ILE A 106 -12.38 16.32 13.98
N ASP A 107 -13.64 16.27 13.55
CA ASP A 107 -14.66 17.28 13.88
C ASP A 107 -15.13 17.18 15.35
N ASP A 108 -15.06 16.00 15.97
CA ASP A 108 -15.37 15.79 17.39
C ASP A 108 -14.12 15.91 18.27
N ARG A 109 -13.72 17.15 18.57
CA ARG A 109 -12.55 17.44 19.40
C ARG A 109 -12.65 16.88 20.82
N LYS A 110 -13.87 16.75 21.38
CA LYS A 110 -14.07 16.14 22.70
C LYS A 110 -13.75 14.64 22.66
N ARG A 111 -14.19 13.97 21.62
CA ARG A 111 -13.90 12.55 21.37
C ARG A 111 -12.39 12.33 21.15
N CYS A 112 -11.75 13.15 20.34
CA CYS A 112 -10.30 13.12 20.13
C CYS A 112 -9.55 13.26 21.45
N LYS A 113 -9.85 14.28 22.24
CA LYS A 113 -9.23 14.52 23.54
C LYS A 113 -9.43 13.34 24.50
N SER A 114 -10.64 12.75 24.55
CA SER A 114 -10.91 11.59 25.42
C SER A 114 -10.15 10.33 25.02
N ALA A 115 -9.73 10.22 23.77
CA ALA A 115 -8.90 9.13 23.23
C ALA A 115 -7.40 9.46 23.27
N GLY A 116 -7.00 10.66 23.71
CA GLY A 116 -5.60 11.10 23.75
C GLY A 116 -5.01 11.42 22.36
N VAL A 117 -5.85 11.79 21.39
CA VAL A 117 -5.36 12.23 20.07
C VAL A 117 -4.73 13.62 20.23
N PRO A 118 -3.46 13.82 19.77
CA PRO A 118 -2.80 15.12 19.84
C PRO A 118 -3.56 16.22 19.09
N ASP A 119 -3.51 17.46 19.59
CA ASP A 119 -4.29 18.59 19.05
C ASP A 119 -3.86 18.99 17.62
N GLU A 120 -2.60 18.73 17.26
CA GLU A 120 -2.05 18.99 15.94
C GLU A 120 -2.53 18.02 14.85
N ILE A 121 -3.15 16.91 15.22
CA ILE A 121 -3.66 15.95 14.26
C ILE A 121 -4.87 16.53 13.53
N THR A 122 -4.75 16.60 12.22
CA THR A 122 -5.78 17.07 11.30
C THR A 122 -6.24 15.94 10.39
N PHE A 123 -7.35 16.15 9.68
CA PHE A 123 -7.82 15.19 8.69
C PHE A 123 -6.81 14.99 7.57
N LYS A 124 -6.53 13.71 7.30
CA LYS A 124 -5.79 13.28 6.12
C LYS A 124 -6.52 12.11 5.45
N SER A 125 -6.66 12.17 4.14
CA SER A 125 -7.12 11.01 3.38
C SER A 125 -6.12 9.86 3.47
N LYS A 126 -6.54 8.64 3.15
CA LYS A 126 -5.63 7.47 3.13
C LYS A 126 -4.48 7.67 2.16
N SER A 127 -4.74 8.30 1.00
CA SER A 127 -3.70 8.65 0.01
C SER A 127 -2.70 9.66 0.56
N GLN A 128 -3.15 10.65 1.35
CA GLN A 128 -2.25 11.58 2.04
C GLN A 128 -1.41 10.88 3.11
N LEU A 129 -2.01 9.95 3.88
CA LEU A 129 -1.26 9.14 4.84
C LEU A 129 -0.22 8.24 4.17
N ALA A 130 -0.53 7.69 2.99
CA ALA A 130 0.40 6.92 2.19
C ALA A 130 1.58 7.78 1.69
N LEU A 131 1.33 9.02 1.24
CA LEU A 131 2.39 9.97 0.89
C LEU A 131 3.25 10.35 2.09
N ASP A 132 2.65 10.57 3.27
CA ASP A 132 3.40 10.83 4.50
C ASP A 132 4.35 9.66 4.84
N ILE A 133 3.92 8.41 4.60
CA ILE A 133 4.77 7.23 4.79
C ILE A 133 5.94 7.24 3.80
N VAL A 134 5.68 7.48 2.50
CA VAL A 134 6.72 7.56 1.47
C VAL A 134 7.75 8.64 1.81
N HIS A 135 7.29 9.86 2.14
CA HIS A 135 8.17 10.97 2.51
C HIS A 135 8.99 10.64 3.75
N HIS A 136 8.36 10.05 4.77
CA HIS A 136 9.05 9.68 5.99
C HIS A 136 10.11 8.60 5.74
N ALA A 137 9.78 7.56 4.99
CA ALA A 137 10.71 6.49 4.62
C ALA A 137 11.96 7.06 3.91
N ARG A 138 11.79 7.98 2.95
CA ARG A 138 12.92 8.68 2.32
C ARG A 138 13.71 9.53 3.30
N SER A 139 13.03 10.27 4.19
CA SER A 139 13.68 11.17 5.15
C SER A 139 14.58 10.45 6.16
N ILE A 140 14.26 9.21 6.53
CA ILE A 140 15.07 8.37 7.41
C ILE A 140 16.05 7.46 6.65
N GLY A 141 16.08 7.52 5.31
CA GLY A 141 17.05 6.83 4.48
C GLY A 141 16.71 5.40 4.08
N ILE A 142 15.44 5.00 4.08
CA ILE A 142 15.01 3.67 3.58
C ILE A 142 15.25 3.57 2.07
N ARG A 143 15.93 2.47 1.64
CA ARG A 143 16.45 2.29 0.28
C ARG A 143 15.60 1.33 -0.55
N TYR A 144 14.34 1.68 -0.78
CA TYR A 144 13.51 0.95 -1.75
C TYR A 144 13.67 1.53 -3.16
N ALA A 145 13.47 0.69 -4.18
CA ALA A 145 13.57 1.10 -5.58
C ALA A 145 12.25 1.62 -6.15
N TRP A 146 11.11 1.17 -5.63
CA TRP A 146 9.78 1.55 -6.14
C TRP A 146 8.68 1.36 -5.09
N VAL A 147 7.55 2.05 -5.31
CA VAL A 147 6.36 2.00 -4.46
C VAL A 147 5.29 1.13 -5.11
N GLY A 148 4.73 0.17 -4.38
CA GLY A 148 3.60 -0.65 -4.82
C GLY A 148 2.31 -0.25 -4.12
N VAL A 149 1.21 -0.06 -4.87
CA VAL A 149 -0.11 0.27 -4.29
C VAL A 149 -1.24 -0.48 -5.00
N ASP A 150 -2.37 -0.62 -4.31
CA ASP A 150 -3.57 -1.25 -4.85
C ASP A 150 -4.45 -0.27 -5.67
N GLY A 151 -5.57 -0.78 -6.22
CA GLY A 151 -6.52 0.03 -6.99
C GLY A 151 -7.27 1.09 -6.17
N GLY A 152 -7.25 1.02 -4.85
CA GLY A 152 -7.76 2.05 -3.96
C GLY A 152 -6.97 3.34 -4.07
N TYR A 153 -5.64 3.22 -4.16
CA TYR A 153 -4.72 4.34 -4.39
C TYR A 153 -4.53 4.63 -5.88
N GLY A 154 -4.46 3.58 -6.71
CA GLY A 154 -4.25 3.74 -8.16
C GLY A 154 -5.37 4.48 -8.90
N LYS A 155 -6.58 4.53 -8.35
CA LYS A 155 -7.68 5.34 -8.90
C LYS A 155 -7.57 6.84 -8.60
N GLU A 156 -6.62 7.26 -7.75
CA GLU A 156 -6.43 8.64 -7.29
C GLU A 156 -5.35 9.33 -8.16
N PRO A 157 -5.71 10.07 -9.23
CA PRO A 157 -4.73 10.64 -10.16
C PRO A 157 -3.75 11.60 -9.48
N GLN A 158 -4.21 12.35 -8.48
CA GLN A 158 -3.36 13.29 -7.75
C GLN A 158 -2.30 12.57 -6.90
N PHE A 159 -2.61 11.39 -6.37
CA PHE A 159 -1.66 10.56 -5.63
C PHE A 159 -0.53 10.07 -6.56
N LEU A 160 -0.89 9.48 -7.70
CA LEU A 160 0.08 9.00 -8.69
C LEU A 160 0.92 10.15 -9.27
N LYS A 161 0.27 11.31 -9.53
CA LYS A 161 0.98 12.52 -9.97
C LYS A 161 2.01 12.96 -8.94
N THR A 162 1.67 12.96 -7.67
CA THR A 162 2.58 13.39 -6.60
C THR A 162 3.79 12.45 -6.49
N LEU A 163 3.59 11.13 -6.58
CA LEU A 163 4.70 10.17 -6.62
C LEU A 163 5.63 10.44 -7.82
N ASP A 164 5.04 10.61 -9.01
CA ASP A 164 5.79 10.88 -10.25
C ASP A 164 6.59 12.19 -10.18
N ASP A 165 5.95 13.27 -9.74
CA ASP A 165 6.58 14.60 -9.60
C ASP A 165 7.75 14.59 -8.57
N GLN A 166 7.71 13.68 -7.60
CA GLN A 166 8.77 13.48 -6.60
C GLN A 166 9.87 12.52 -7.05
N GLY A 167 9.76 11.97 -8.27
CA GLY A 167 10.70 11.01 -8.80
C GLY A 167 10.58 9.61 -8.17
N GLU A 168 9.47 9.31 -7.49
CA GLU A 168 9.20 7.98 -6.98
C GLU A 168 8.72 7.06 -8.10
N GLN A 169 9.46 6.00 -8.36
CA GLN A 169 9.00 4.94 -9.26
C GLN A 169 7.87 4.17 -8.59
N PHE A 170 6.81 3.86 -9.31
CA PHE A 170 5.68 3.13 -8.74
C PHE A 170 5.10 2.06 -9.66
N VAL A 171 4.37 1.11 -9.05
CA VAL A 171 3.39 0.23 -9.69
C VAL A 171 2.08 0.36 -8.92
N ALA A 172 1.04 0.82 -9.61
CA ALA A 172 -0.29 1.01 -9.03
C ALA A 172 -1.31 0.16 -9.76
N ASP A 173 -2.01 -0.74 -9.05
CA ASP A 173 -3.17 -1.41 -9.62
C ASP A 173 -4.25 -0.39 -9.92
N VAL A 174 -4.99 -0.58 -11.02
CA VAL A 174 -6.07 0.30 -11.44
C VAL A 174 -7.34 -0.47 -11.77
N HIS A 175 -8.48 0.20 -11.74
CA HIS A 175 -9.74 -0.42 -12.09
C HIS A 175 -9.89 -0.64 -13.61
N LYS A 176 -10.68 -1.62 -14.01
CA LYS A 176 -10.95 -1.97 -15.42
C LYS A 176 -11.48 -0.83 -16.27
N ASN A 177 -12.07 0.20 -15.66
CA ASN A 177 -12.60 1.39 -16.31
C ASN A 177 -11.62 2.58 -16.33
N GLN A 178 -10.35 2.38 -15.92
CA GLN A 178 -9.31 3.41 -16.04
C GLN A 178 -9.18 3.84 -17.50
N SER A 179 -9.29 5.16 -17.73
CA SER A 179 -9.12 5.74 -19.06
C SER A 179 -7.64 5.91 -19.40
N ILE A 180 -7.29 5.55 -20.62
CA ILE A 180 -5.96 5.72 -21.22
C ILE A 180 -6.13 6.30 -22.63
N TYR A 181 -5.04 6.81 -23.18
CA TYR A 181 -4.95 7.26 -24.56
C TYR A 181 -3.78 6.52 -25.25
N LEU A 182 -4.00 6.05 -26.45
CA LEU A 182 -2.98 5.34 -27.23
C LEU A 182 -2.02 6.30 -27.93
N GLU A 183 -2.48 7.52 -28.18
CA GLU A 183 -1.74 8.64 -28.73
C GLU A 183 -1.77 9.81 -27.74
N ASP A 184 -0.87 10.78 -27.91
CA ASP A 184 -0.83 11.96 -27.05
C ASP A 184 -2.19 12.70 -27.14
N PRO A 185 -2.89 12.87 -26.03
CA PRO A 185 -4.17 13.57 -26.04
C PRO A 185 -4.04 15.07 -26.33
N CYS A 186 -2.84 15.66 -26.27
CA CYS A 186 -2.57 17.07 -26.56
C CYS A 186 -3.64 18.00 -26.00
N PRO A 187 -3.83 18.09 -24.67
CA PRO A 187 -4.91 18.86 -24.08
C PRO A 187 -4.81 20.36 -24.40
N TYR A 188 -5.90 20.97 -24.82
CA TYR A 188 -6.00 22.40 -25.12
C TYR A 188 -7.20 23.05 -24.44
N ILE A 189 -7.12 24.36 -24.23
CA ILE A 189 -8.28 25.16 -23.78
C ILE A 189 -9.04 25.60 -25.05
N PRO A 190 -10.31 25.21 -25.21
CA PRO A 190 -11.10 25.60 -26.35
C PRO A 190 -11.25 27.13 -26.46
N GLU A 191 -11.26 27.65 -27.67
CA GLU A 191 -11.58 29.05 -27.89
C GLU A 191 -13.04 29.36 -27.49
N LYS A 192 -13.24 30.56 -26.99
CA LYS A 192 -14.61 31.02 -26.63
C LYS A 192 -15.46 31.16 -27.88
N GLN A 193 -16.53 30.42 -27.90
CA GLN A 193 -17.54 30.58 -28.99
C GLN A 193 -18.54 31.68 -28.63
N GLY A 194 -18.48 32.82 -29.34
CA GLY A 194 -19.39 33.95 -29.20
C GLY A 194 -19.05 34.96 -28.11
N ALA A 195 -19.75 36.08 -28.08
CA ALA A 195 -19.47 37.22 -27.20
C ALA A 195 -19.96 37.03 -25.75
N LYS A 196 -20.96 36.15 -25.52
CA LYS A 196 -21.58 35.97 -24.20
C LYS A 196 -21.06 34.70 -23.51
N GLY A 197 -21.12 34.68 -22.18
CA GLY A 197 -20.72 33.53 -21.33
C GLY A 197 -19.29 33.58 -20.81
N ARG A 198 -18.97 32.66 -19.88
CA ARG A 198 -17.63 32.50 -19.25
C ARG A 198 -16.64 31.95 -20.27
N HIS A 199 -15.39 32.41 -20.19
CA HIS A 199 -14.29 31.80 -20.93
C HIS A 199 -14.08 30.33 -20.50
N PRO A 200 -13.88 29.41 -21.47
CA PRO A 200 -13.48 28.04 -21.13
C PRO A 200 -12.20 28.05 -20.27
N SER A 201 -12.19 27.25 -19.21
CA SER A 201 -11.05 27.10 -18.32
C SER A 201 -10.63 25.63 -18.15
N LEU A 202 -11.41 24.71 -18.72
CA LEU A 202 -11.12 23.28 -18.69
C LEU A 202 -10.49 22.85 -20.00
N HIS A 203 -9.41 22.09 -19.90
CA HIS A 203 -8.79 21.48 -21.08
C HIS A 203 -9.69 20.39 -21.67
N LYS A 204 -9.63 20.25 -22.97
CA LYS A 204 -10.25 19.21 -23.78
C LYS A 204 -9.21 18.52 -24.64
N THR A 205 -9.58 17.43 -25.24
CA THR A 205 -8.78 16.73 -26.24
C THR A 205 -9.72 16.20 -27.33
N ASP A 206 -9.23 16.12 -28.56
CA ASP A 206 -9.90 15.46 -29.67
C ASP A 206 -9.52 13.99 -29.81
N THR A 207 -8.46 13.56 -29.09
CA THR A 207 -8.06 12.15 -29.02
C THR A 207 -9.06 11.36 -28.18
N PRO A 208 -9.67 10.29 -28.71
CA PRO A 208 -10.67 9.51 -27.97
C PRO A 208 -9.98 8.69 -26.85
N PRO A 209 -10.51 8.72 -25.62
CA PRO A 209 -10.05 7.83 -24.56
C PRO A 209 -10.52 6.40 -24.79
N MET A 210 -9.78 5.44 -24.25
CA MET A 210 -10.13 4.04 -24.20
C MET A 210 -9.99 3.52 -22.76
N THR A 211 -10.83 2.58 -22.34
CA THR A 211 -10.61 1.93 -21.04
C THR A 211 -9.55 0.83 -21.17
N VAL A 212 -8.82 0.59 -20.07
CA VAL A 212 -7.80 -0.48 -20.04
C VAL A 212 -8.40 -1.85 -20.33
N ALA A 213 -9.64 -2.10 -19.89
CA ALA A 213 -10.35 -3.35 -20.18
C ALA A 213 -10.68 -3.51 -21.66
N LYS A 214 -11.16 -2.44 -22.31
CA LYS A 214 -11.46 -2.47 -23.75
C LYS A 214 -10.18 -2.72 -24.54
N TRP A 215 -9.12 -1.97 -24.25
CA TRP A 215 -7.84 -2.18 -24.91
C TRP A 215 -7.36 -3.64 -24.78
N ALA A 216 -7.40 -4.21 -23.56
CA ALA A 216 -6.95 -5.58 -23.33
C ALA A 216 -7.78 -6.61 -24.10
N SER A 217 -9.10 -6.42 -24.20
CA SER A 217 -10.01 -7.35 -24.90
C SER A 217 -9.83 -7.33 -26.43
N GLU A 218 -9.27 -6.28 -26.98
CA GLU A 218 -9.00 -6.15 -28.42
C GLU A 218 -7.63 -6.74 -28.82
N GLN A 219 -6.80 -7.20 -27.86
CA GLN A 219 -5.49 -7.75 -28.18
C GLN A 219 -5.59 -9.22 -28.59
N PRO A 220 -4.88 -9.62 -29.65
CA PRO A 220 -4.87 -11.02 -30.10
C PRO A 220 -4.12 -11.91 -29.10
N GLU A 221 -4.43 -13.20 -29.07
CA GLU A 221 -3.81 -14.16 -28.13
C GLU A 221 -2.28 -14.23 -28.25
N ASN A 222 -1.72 -14.05 -29.41
CA ASN A 222 -0.27 -14.06 -29.63
C ASN A 222 0.45 -12.80 -29.11
N ALA A 223 -0.27 -11.75 -28.70
CA ALA A 223 0.31 -10.58 -28.05
C ALA A 223 0.63 -10.82 -26.57
N TRP A 224 -0.02 -11.83 -25.95
CA TRP A 224 0.23 -12.20 -24.57
C TRP A 224 1.54 -12.95 -24.41
N GLN A 225 2.37 -12.50 -23.46
CA GLN A 225 3.65 -13.12 -23.13
C GLN A 225 3.53 -13.90 -21.83
N ARG A 226 3.92 -15.18 -21.86
CA ARG A 226 3.96 -16.02 -20.65
C ARG A 226 5.23 -15.78 -19.88
N ILE A 227 5.10 -15.34 -18.63
CA ILE A 227 6.23 -14.97 -17.78
C ILE A 227 6.12 -15.72 -16.44
N THR A 228 7.26 -16.23 -15.96
CA THR A 228 7.39 -16.74 -14.59
C THR A 228 7.63 -15.57 -13.63
N THR A 229 6.72 -15.35 -12.69
CA THR A 229 6.81 -14.22 -11.76
C THR A 229 7.52 -14.58 -10.45
N ARG A 230 7.36 -15.81 -9.97
CA ARG A 230 7.97 -16.30 -8.73
C ARG A 230 7.84 -17.81 -8.61
N ASP A 231 8.61 -18.39 -7.70
CA ASP A 231 8.37 -19.75 -7.22
C ASP A 231 7.23 -19.76 -6.19
N SER A 232 6.50 -20.84 -6.13
CA SER A 232 5.46 -21.10 -5.14
C SER A 232 5.57 -22.55 -4.64
N THR A 233 4.88 -22.88 -3.54
CA THR A 233 4.81 -24.26 -3.00
C THR A 233 4.23 -25.27 -4.00
N LYS A 234 3.53 -24.79 -5.05
CA LYS A 234 2.93 -25.61 -6.12
C LYS A 234 3.74 -25.58 -7.42
N GLY A 235 4.97 -25.04 -7.40
CA GLY A 235 5.81 -24.87 -8.58
C GLY A 235 5.94 -23.40 -9.02
N ARG A 236 6.43 -23.18 -10.23
CA ARG A 236 6.63 -21.84 -10.80
C ARG A 236 5.29 -21.17 -11.11
N LEU A 237 5.05 -20.02 -10.50
CA LEU A 237 3.86 -19.21 -10.81
C LEU A 237 4.08 -18.49 -12.14
N GLN A 238 3.31 -18.89 -13.14
CA GLN A 238 3.31 -18.26 -14.46
C GLN A 238 2.06 -17.43 -14.65
N VAL A 239 2.20 -16.34 -15.38
CA VAL A 239 1.11 -15.46 -15.77
C VAL A 239 1.27 -15.06 -17.22
N ASP A 240 0.18 -14.76 -17.89
CA ASP A 240 0.22 -14.12 -19.20
C ASP A 240 0.10 -12.60 -18.99
N ILE A 241 0.97 -11.83 -19.64
CA ILE A 241 1.03 -10.37 -19.51
C ILE A 241 0.98 -9.69 -20.87
N LEU A 242 0.30 -8.54 -20.90
CA LEU A 242 0.39 -7.53 -21.95
C LEU A 242 1.02 -6.28 -21.38
N THR A 243 1.90 -5.65 -22.13
CA THR A 243 2.47 -4.35 -21.76
C THR A 243 2.38 -3.36 -22.92
N ARG A 244 2.09 -2.11 -22.60
CA ARG A 244 2.09 -1.02 -23.59
C ARG A 244 2.41 0.31 -22.92
N ARG A 245 3.14 1.18 -23.61
CA ARG A 245 3.26 2.59 -23.24
C ARG A 245 2.00 3.32 -23.66
N VAL A 246 1.31 3.91 -22.67
CA VAL A 246 0.05 4.63 -22.87
C VAL A 246 0.14 6.02 -22.25
N TRP A 247 -0.70 6.93 -22.73
CA TRP A 247 -0.84 8.23 -22.12
C TRP A 247 -1.96 8.21 -21.09
N VAL A 248 -1.74 8.88 -19.95
CA VAL A 248 -2.72 9.03 -18.86
C VAL A 248 -2.90 10.51 -18.58
N TRP A 249 -4.13 10.97 -18.61
CA TRP A 249 -4.48 12.35 -18.29
C TRP A 249 -4.88 12.44 -16.82
N LEU A 250 -3.99 13.02 -15.99
CA LEU A 250 -4.07 12.97 -14.53
C LEU A 250 -4.93 14.08 -13.92
N ASP A 251 -5.08 15.19 -14.63
CA ASP A 251 -5.96 16.28 -14.20
C ASP A 251 -6.68 16.89 -15.39
N LYS A 252 -7.71 17.67 -15.14
CA LYS A 252 -8.46 18.38 -16.18
C LYS A 252 -7.74 19.66 -16.65
N LYS A 253 -6.44 19.80 -16.36
CA LYS A 253 -5.59 20.90 -16.81
C LYS A 253 -4.67 20.41 -17.92
N GLN A 254 -3.36 20.40 -17.70
CA GLN A 254 -2.38 20.00 -18.73
C GLN A 254 -1.54 18.78 -18.33
N CYS A 255 -1.84 18.13 -17.21
CA CYS A 255 -0.99 17.06 -16.72
C CYS A 255 -1.26 15.75 -17.43
N VAL A 256 -0.46 15.47 -18.43
CA VAL A 256 -0.44 14.20 -19.17
C VAL A 256 0.88 13.52 -18.91
N ARG A 257 0.87 12.20 -18.70
CA ARG A 257 2.05 11.37 -18.52
C ARG A 257 2.01 10.16 -19.42
N LYS A 258 3.18 9.73 -19.90
CA LYS A 258 3.31 8.51 -20.69
C LYS A 258 3.90 7.41 -19.82
N TRP A 259 3.05 6.49 -19.36
CA TRP A 259 3.40 5.41 -18.45
C TRP A 259 3.26 4.03 -19.10
N HIS A 260 3.74 3.00 -18.43
CA HIS A 260 3.43 1.61 -18.79
C HIS A 260 2.04 1.24 -18.31
N LEU A 261 1.25 0.64 -19.18
CA LEU A 261 0.09 -0.17 -18.83
C LEU A 261 0.55 -1.62 -18.80
N MET A 262 0.20 -2.32 -17.72
CA MET A 262 0.39 -3.76 -17.56
C MET A 262 -0.97 -4.41 -17.38
N VAL A 263 -1.26 -5.44 -18.16
CA VAL A 263 -2.45 -6.27 -18.00
C VAL A 263 -1.99 -7.69 -17.76
N ARG A 264 -2.37 -8.26 -16.63
CA ARG A 264 -2.01 -9.64 -16.24
C ARG A 264 -3.25 -10.49 -16.15
N ARG A 265 -3.19 -11.70 -16.69
CA ARG A 265 -4.18 -12.75 -16.47
C ARG A 265 -3.51 -14.01 -15.92
N GLU A 266 -4.25 -14.76 -15.12
CA GLU A 266 -3.83 -16.06 -14.60
C GLU A 266 -3.88 -17.11 -15.74
N CYS A 267 -2.87 -17.98 -15.85
CA CYS A 267 -2.84 -19.02 -16.88
C CYS A 267 -3.97 -20.04 -16.73
N ASP A 268 -4.34 -20.36 -15.47
CA ASP A 268 -5.38 -21.34 -15.14
C ASP A 268 -6.79 -20.73 -15.12
N SER A 269 -6.89 -19.40 -15.08
CA SER A 269 -8.16 -18.66 -15.06
C SER A 269 -8.03 -17.38 -15.85
N GLN A 270 -8.20 -17.45 -17.15
CA GLN A 270 -8.14 -16.30 -18.05
C GLN A 270 -9.16 -15.18 -17.71
N GLN A 271 -10.11 -15.46 -16.83
CA GLN A 271 -11.11 -14.48 -16.36
C GLN A 271 -10.57 -13.55 -15.27
N THR A 272 -9.50 -13.94 -14.56
CA THR A 272 -8.89 -13.11 -13.52
C THR A 272 -7.87 -12.16 -14.15
N ILE A 273 -8.32 -10.95 -14.47
CA ILE A 273 -7.48 -9.93 -15.10
C ILE A 273 -7.18 -8.81 -14.10
N LYS A 274 -5.89 -8.47 -13.98
CA LYS A 274 -5.39 -7.32 -13.21
C LYS A 274 -4.80 -6.27 -14.14
N TYR A 275 -5.06 -5.02 -13.86
CA TYR A 275 -4.56 -3.87 -14.60
C TYR A 275 -3.69 -3.02 -13.70
N SER A 276 -2.54 -2.56 -14.15
CA SER A 276 -1.67 -1.68 -13.38
C SER A 276 -1.01 -0.63 -14.29
N LEU A 277 -0.69 0.51 -13.70
CA LEU A 277 0.10 1.57 -14.31
C LEU A 277 1.47 1.66 -13.60
N SER A 278 2.51 2.04 -14.35
CA SER A 278 3.84 2.30 -13.79
C SER A 278 4.54 3.40 -14.57
N ASN A 279 5.21 4.29 -13.84
CA ASN A 279 6.11 5.30 -14.39
C ASN A 279 7.56 4.80 -14.55
N ALA A 280 7.79 3.50 -14.49
CA ALA A 280 9.10 2.91 -14.74
C ALA A 280 9.71 3.41 -16.07
N PRO A 281 11.05 3.43 -16.22
CA PRO A 281 11.73 3.82 -17.44
C PRO A 281 11.15 3.16 -18.69
N ALA A 282 11.17 3.86 -19.82
CA ALA A 282 10.49 3.43 -21.05
C ALA A 282 10.98 2.06 -21.56
N GLU A 283 12.26 1.75 -21.31
CA GLU A 283 12.97 0.52 -21.70
C GLU A 283 12.76 -0.64 -20.71
N THR A 284 11.97 -0.46 -19.65
CA THR A 284 11.74 -1.52 -18.65
C THR A 284 11.08 -2.72 -19.31
N SER A 285 11.68 -3.90 -19.16
CA SER A 285 11.21 -5.13 -19.81
C SER A 285 9.86 -5.62 -19.25
N PRO A 286 9.08 -6.37 -20.03
CA PRO A 286 7.83 -6.98 -19.54
C PRO A 286 8.03 -7.89 -18.34
N GLU A 287 9.15 -8.62 -18.26
CA GLU A 287 9.51 -9.50 -17.14
C GLU A 287 9.70 -8.68 -15.87
N ARG A 288 10.41 -7.54 -15.98
CA ARG A 288 10.61 -6.62 -14.84
C ARG A 288 9.30 -6.03 -14.37
N LEU A 289 8.44 -5.59 -15.27
CA LEU A 289 7.13 -5.05 -14.96
C LEU A 289 6.22 -6.11 -14.30
N ALA A 290 6.24 -7.36 -14.81
CA ALA A 290 5.50 -8.47 -14.23
C ALA A 290 5.99 -8.82 -12.82
N TYR A 291 7.31 -8.82 -12.61
CA TYR A 291 7.91 -9.00 -11.29
C TYR A 291 7.40 -7.94 -10.31
N MET A 292 7.54 -6.65 -10.65
CA MET A 292 7.10 -5.55 -9.80
C MET A 292 5.61 -5.64 -9.46
N GLN A 293 4.74 -5.93 -10.44
CA GLN A 293 3.32 -6.14 -10.19
C GLN A 293 3.06 -7.32 -9.24
N GLY A 294 3.83 -8.40 -9.38
CA GLY A 294 3.72 -9.60 -8.55
C GLY A 294 4.09 -9.38 -7.08
N GLN A 295 5.01 -8.45 -6.79
CA GLN A 295 5.50 -8.18 -5.44
C GLN A 295 4.42 -7.59 -4.52
N ARG A 296 3.40 -6.91 -5.06
CA ARG A 296 2.29 -6.38 -4.25
C ARG A 296 1.56 -7.46 -3.42
N PHE A 297 1.57 -8.70 -3.89
CA PHE A 297 1.00 -9.82 -3.13
C PHE A 297 1.57 -9.95 -1.71
N PHE A 298 2.84 -9.60 -1.50
CA PHE A 298 3.51 -9.84 -0.22
C PHE A 298 3.03 -8.92 0.91
N VAL A 299 2.39 -7.78 0.62
CA VAL A 299 1.75 -6.95 1.66
C VAL A 299 0.56 -7.70 2.30
N GLU A 300 -0.21 -8.44 1.50
CA GLU A 300 -1.31 -9.26 1.99
C GLU A 300 -0.77 -10.40 2.89
N ARG A 301 0.38 -10.98 2.50
CA ARG A 301 1.08 -11.98 3.31
C ARG A 301 1.59 -11.37 4.62
N SER A 302 2.18 -10.16 4.59
CA SER A 302 2.63 -9.50 5.82
C SER A 302 1.47 -9.24 6.80
N PHE A 303 0.29 -8.85 6.30
CA PHE A 303 -0.91 -8.71 7.15
C PHE A 303 -1.40 -10.04 7.70
N GLN A 304 -1.32 -11.11 6.94
CA GLN A 304 -1.67 -12.44 7.41
C GLN A 304 -0.76 -12.87 8.56
N ASP A 305 0.55 -12.74 8.40
CA ASP A 305 1.54 -13.07 9.42
C ASP A 305 1.41 -12.13 10.64
N ALA A 306 1.23 -10.83 10.44
CA ALA A 306 1.03 -9.86 11.52
C ALA A 306 -0.22 -10.16 12.37
N LYS A 307 -1.33 -10.52 11.74
CA LYS A 307 -2.57 -10.87 12.44
C LYS A 307 -2.52 -12.27 13.06
N GLY A 308 -2.02 -13.25 12.33
CA GLY A 308 -2.01 -14.65 12.77
C GLY A 308 -0.93 -14.96 13.79
N THR A 309 0.22 -14.29 13.72
CA THR A 309 1.40 -14.62 14.51
C THR A 309 1.79 -13.50 15.47
N ALA A 310 1.86 -12.24 15.00
CA ALA A 310 2.30 -11.10 15.81
C ALA A 310 1.16 -10.38 16.57
N GLY A 311 -0.05 -10.89 16.57
CA GLY A 311 -1.17 -10.37 17.38
C GLY A 311 -1.72 -9.00 16.95
N MET A 312 -1.55 -8.60 15.71
CA MET A 312 -1.99 -7.29 15.20
C MET A 312 -3.48 -7.02 15.42
N ASP A 313 -4.34 -8.02 15.38
CA ASP A 313 -5.78 -7.88 15.60
C ASP A 313 -6.23 -8.18 17.03
N HIS A 314 -5.31 -8.48 17.95
CA HIS A 314 -5.57 -8.68 19.37
C HIS A 314 -5.69 -7.36 20.17
N TYR A 315 -5.63 -6.20 19.50
CA TYR A 315 -5.75 -4.89 20.11
C TYR A 315 -7.07 -4.70 20.86
N GLN A 316 -6.99 -4.45 22.18
CA GLN A 316 -8.17 -4.28 23.05
C GLN A 316 -8.27 -2.89 23.66
N VAL A 317 -7.18 -2.13 23.77
CA VAL A 317 -7.14 -0.80 24.33
C VAL A 317 -7.74 0.26 23.37
N ARG A 318 -8.09 1.45 23.90
CA ARG A 318 -8.92 2.43 23.16
C ARG A 318 -8.18 3.71 22.78
N GLY A 319 -7.09 4.03 23.49
CA GLY A 319 -6.38 5.30 23.36
C GLY A 319 -5.45 5.36 22.15
N TRP A 320 -5.12 6.59 21.75
CA TRP A 320 -4.17 6.90 20.69
C TRP A 320 -2.78 6.31 20.97
N LEU A 321 -2.18 6.66 22.12
CA LEU A 321 -0.85 6.20 22.49
C LEU A 321 -0.76 4.67 22.52
N ALA A 322 -1.74 4.04 23.18
CA ALA A 322 -1.80 2.60 23.32
C ALA A 322 -1.95 1.87 21.97
N TRP A 323 -2.67 2.45 21.00
CA TRP A 323 -2.75 1.92 19.64
C TRP A 323 -1.40 1.95 18.95
N HIS A 324 -0.69 3.08 19.05
CA HIS A 324 0.65 3.23 18.45
C HIS A 324 1.66 2.29 19.11
N HIS A 325 1.65 2.15 20.43
CA HIS A 325 2.50 1.20 21.15
C HIS A 325 2.26 -0.24 20.68
N HIS A 326 0.98 -0.64 20.59
CA HIS A 326 0.64 -1.98 20.13
C HIS A 326 1.16 -2.25 18.70
N MET A 327 0.90 -1.34 17.77
CA MET A 327 1.36 -1.52 16.39
C MET A 327 2.89 -1.51 16.26
N THR A 328 3.59 -0.71 17.08
CA THR A 328 5.06 -0.72 17.12
C THR A 328 5.60 -2.08 17.60
N MET A 329 4.98 -2.68 18.63
CA MET A 329 5.35 -4.02 19.08
C MET A 329 5.05 -5.10 18.05
N VAL A 330 3.96 -4.96 17.28
CA VAL A 330 3.67 -5.85 16.15
C VAL A 330 4.77 -5.74 15.09
N MET A 331 5.20 -4.52 14.74
CA MET A 331 6.31 -4.33 13.79
C MET A 331 7.61 -4.95 14.29
N MET A 332 7.94 -4.78 15.57
CA MET A 332 9.13 -5.38 16.19
C MET A 332 9.07 -6.90 16.12
N SER A 333 7.91 -7.50 16.42
CA SER A 333 7.71 -8.95 16.31
C SER A 333 7.86 -9.44 14.86
N MET A 334 7.34 -8.68 13.87
CA MET A 334 7.49 -9.01 12.46
C MET A 334 8.94 -8.92 11.98
N LEU A 335 9.72 -7.97 12.49
CA LEU A 335 11.16 -7.87 12.22
C LEU A 335 11.90 -9.08 12.79
N PHE A 336 11.65 -9.42 14.04
CA PHE A 336 12.23 -10.62 14.70
C PHE A 336 11.96 -11.91 13.90
N LEU A 337 10.71 -12.09 13.44
CA LEU A 337 10.35 -13.25 12.61
C LEU A 337 11.10 -13.25 11.27
N LEU A 338 11.31 -12.07 10.66
CA LEU A 338 12.09 -11.95 9.43
C LEU A 338 13.57 -12.29 9.67
N GLU A 339 14.19 -11.75 10.72
CA GLU A 339 15.58 -12.01 11.09
C GLU A 339 15.81 -13.51 11.34
N THR A 340 14.98 -14.12 12.17
CA THR A 340 15.06 -15.56 12.47
C THR A 340 14.94 -16.41 11.22
N ARG A 341 13.98 -16.09 10.31
CA ARG A 341 13.84 -16.80 9.03
C ARG A 341 15.07 -16.64 8.13
N THR A 342 15.65 -15.45 8.13
CA THR A 342 16.82 -15.15 7.30
C THR A 342 18.05 -15.90 7.82
N GLU A 343 18.27 -15.90 9.14
CA GLU A 343 19.37 -16.60 9.78
C GLU A 343 19.27 -18.13 9.65
N GLN A 344 18.05 -18.66 9.72
CA GLN A 344 17.81 -20.10 9.68
C GLN A 344 17.57 -20.64 8.26
N LYS A 345 17.62 -19.80 7.22
CA LYS A 345 17.24 -20.15 5.85
C LYS A 345 18.00 -21.37 5.30
N ASP A 346 19.28 -21.48 5.58
CA ASP A 346 20.12 -22.58 5.08
C ASP A 346 19.79 -23.91 5.77
N SER A 347 19.46 -23.86 7.07
CA SER A 347 19.12 -25.05 7.86
C SER A 347 17.64 -25.46 7.70
N TYR A 348 16.76 -24.47 7.57
CA TYR A 348 15.31 -24.67 7.48
C TYR A 348 14.68 -23.79 6.37
N PRO A 349 14.87 -24.13 5.09
CA PRO A 349 14.47 -23.27 3.96
C PRO A 349 12.94 -23.06 3.85
N LEU A 350 12.13 -23.90 4.49
CA LEU A 350 10.66 -23.80 4.50
C LEU A 350 10.09 -23.21 5.79
N LEU A 351 10.93 -22.71 6.69
CA LEU A 351 10.51 -22.14 7.99
C LEU A 351 9.51 -21.00 7.76
N SER A 352 8.32 -21.12 8.35
CA SER A 352 7.27 -20.12 8.29
C SER A 352 7.17 -19.30 9.59
N CYS A 353 6.48 -18.16 9.56
CA CYS A 353 6.27 -17.36 10.78
C CYS A 353 5.57 -18.14 11.90
N PRO A 354 4.52 -18.96 11.63
CA PRO A 354 3.93 -19.80 12.65
C PRO A 354 4.85 -20.87 13.24
N ASP A 355 5.90 -21.30 12.52
CA ASP A 355 6.84 -22.30 13.04
C ASP A 355 7.85 -21.69 14.03
N ILE A 356 8.04 -20.37 14.00
CA ILE A 356 8.94 -19.63 14.88
C ILE A 356 8.23 -19.18 16.16
N ALA A 357 6.93 -18.88 16.07
CA ALA A 357 6.12 -18.36 17.18
C ALA A 357 5.67 -19.48 18.11
#